data_6ffca1a0e001c1304118493010153abf
#
_entry.id   6ffca1a0e001c1304118493010153abf
#
_cell.length_a   1.000
_cell.length_b   1.000
_cell.length_c   1.000
_cell.angle_alpha   90.00
_cell.angle_beta   90.00
_cell.angle_gamma   90.00
#
_symmetry.space_group_name_H-M   'P 1'
#
loop_
_entity.id
_entity.type
_entity.pdbx_description
1 polymer ?
#
loop_
_entity_poly.entity_id
_entity_poly.type
_entity_poly.pdbx_seq_one_letter_code
_entity_poly.pdbx_strand_id
1 'polypeptide(L)'
;MRTMQSFSIRRATVDDAATMASLGARLFAQAYGETHPEPELSRYLARSFSVEGIREAIADGGVTMLVVEDPEGSAIAYGYVRESPDPPSGVTGNHALEIVRFYVDAVCQGRGVGAALMKECLKDAKNRGADVVWLQVWKEAPWAVGFYARMDFSVVGSAPFYFGDQVGDDHIMAKSL
;
A
#
# COMPACT_ATOMS: atom_id res chain seq x y z
N MET A 1 4.69 -30.64 2.05
CA MET A 1 5.00 -29.65 0.99
C MET A 1 3.87 -28.64 0.95
N ARG A 2 4.11 -27.37 1.35
CA ARG A 2 3.11 -26.30 1.13
C ARG A 2 3.13 -26.00 -0.37
N THR A 3 2.06 -26.33 -1.05
CA THR A 3 1.85 -25.94 -2.45
C THR A 3 1.98 -24.43 -2.53
N MET A 4 2.95 -23.93 -3.27
CA MET A 4 3.00 -22.52 -3.62
C MET A 4 1.70 -22.21 -4.38
N GLN A 5 0.82 -21.45 -3.75
CA GLN A 5 -0.39 -21.01 -4.41
C GLN A 5 0.07 -20.09 -5.55
N SER A 6 -0.23 -20.48 -6.78
CA SER A 6 0.07 -19.64 -7.93
C SER A 6 -0.76 -18.35 -7.83
N PHE A 7 -0.16 -17.22 -8.12
CA PHE A 7 -0.82 -15.93 -8.23
C PHE A 7 -0.14 -15.14 -9.35
N SER A 8 -0.82 -14.16 -9.89
CA SER A 8 -0.28 -13.25 -10.88
C SER A 8 -0.26 -11.83 -10.33
N ILE A 9 0.69 -11.02 -10.80
CA ILE A 9 0.79 -9.59 -10.47
C ILE A 9 0.75 -8.82 -11.78
N ARG A 10 -0.15 -7.84 -11.87
CA ARG A 10 -0.27 -6.96 -13.03
C ARG A 10 -0.56 -5.52 -12.64
N ARG A 11 -0.36 -4.61 -13.55
CA ARG A 11 -0.86 -3.24 -13.39
C ARG A 11 -2.39 -3.22 -13.47
N ALA A 12 -3.00 -2.47 -12.58
CA ALA A 12 -4.42 -2.14 -12.68
C ALA A 12 -4.65 -1.12 -13.80
N THR A 13 -5.78 -1.24 -14.44
CA THR A 13 -6.29 -0.32 -15.46
C THR A 13 -7.51 0.44 -14.93
N VAL A 14 -7.97 1.46 -15.63
CA VAL A 14 -9.16 2.23 -15.25
C VAL A 14 -10.43 1.36 -15.14
N ASP A 15 -10.46 0.24 -15.85
CA ASP A 15 -11.56 -0.72 -15.79
C ASP A 15 -11.57 -1.50 -14.47
N ASP A 16 -10.44 -1.57 -13.77
CA ASP A 16 -10.31 -2.21 -12.46
C ASP A 16 -10.78 -1.30 -11.30
N ALA A 17 -11.14 -0.04 -11.55
CA ALA A 17 -11.38 0.93 -10.50
C ALA A 17 -12.40 0.48 -9.45
N ALA A 18 -13.51 -0.14 -9.87
CA ALA A 18 -14.54 -0.66 -8.95
C ALA A 18 -14.01 -1.84 -8.12
N THR A 19 -13.28 -2.77 -8.75
CA THR A 19 -12.63 -3.90 -8.06
C THR A 19 -11.60 -3.41 -7.05
N MET A 20 -10.76 -2.45 -7.43
CA MET A 20 -9.72 -1.89 -6.58
C MET A 20 -10.29 -1.09 -5.41
N ALA A 21 -11.38 -0.33 -5.62
CA ALA A 21 -12.08 0.39 -4.56
C ALA A 21 -12.67 -0.59 -3.52
N SER A 22 -13.37 -1.62 -3.98
CA SER A 22 -13.93 -2.66 -3.12
C SER A 22 -12.84 -3.44 -2.37
N LEU A 23 -11.79 -3.87 -3.06
CA LEU A 23 -10.64 -4.54 -2.46
C LEU A 23 -9.98 -3.68 -1.39
N GLY A 24 -9.69 -2.42 -1.70
CA GLY A 24 -9.03 -1.50 -0.78
C GLY A 24 -9.83 -1.26 0.50
N ALA A 25 -11.14 -1.00 0.37
CA ALA A 25 -12.03 -0.83 1.52
C ALA A 25 -12.09 -2.10 2.39
N ARG A 26 -12.23 -3.26 1.77
CA ARG A 26 -12.27 -4.55 2.46
C ARG A 26 -10.97 -4.85 3.21
N LEU A 27 -9.83 -4.69 2.55
CA LEU A 27 -8.53 -5.00 3.15
C LEU A 27 -8.15 -3.98 4.24
N PHE A 28 -8.51 -2.71 4.08
CA PHE A 28 -8.34 -1.71 5.15
C PHE A 28 -9.19 -2.07 6.38
N ALA A 29 -10.47 -2.37 6.19
CA ALA A 29 -11.34 -2.79 7.28
C ALA A 29 -10.86 -4.08 7.96
N GLN A 30 -10.32 -5.03 7.20
CA GLN A 30 -9.73 -6.26 7.73
C GLN A 30 -8.50 -5.98 8.62
N ALA A 31 -7.65 -5.01 8.22
CA ALA A 31 -6.44 -4.68 8.95
C ALA A 31 -6.68 -3.79 10.18
N TYR A 32 -7.64 -2.86 10.10
CA TYR A 32 -7.78 -1.77 11.07
C TYR A 32 -9.19 -1.60 11.64
N GLY A 33 -10.19 -2.39 11.19
CA GLY A 33 -11.58 -2.23 11.59
C GLY A 33 -11.80 -2.38 13.10
N GLU A 34 -11.05 -3.24 13.78
CA GLU A 34 -11.16 -3.44 15.23
C GLU A 34 -10.61 -2.26 16.05
N THR A 35 -9.70 -1.47 15.47
CA THR A 35 -9.03 -0.34 16.14
C THR A 35 -9.63 1.01 15.76
N HIS A 36 -10.49 1.06 14.75
CA HIS A 36 -11.10 2.28 14.23
C HIS A 36 -12.63 2.19 14.41
N PRO A 37 -13.20 3.00 15.29
CA PRO A 37 -14.64 2.91 15.62
C PRO A 37 -15.53 3.43 14.48
N GLU A 38 -16.76 2.96 14.45
CA GLU A 38 -17.86 3.55 13.67
C GLU A 38 -18.38 4.85 14.36
N PRO A 39 -18.84 5.86 13.61
CA PRO A 39 -19.04 5.90 12.15
C PRO A 39 -17.83 6.39 11.36
N GLU A 40 -16.72 6.71 12.02
CA GLU A 40 -15.50 7.27 11.39
C GLU A 40 -14.91 6.29 10.37
N LEU A 41 -14.94 5.00 10.66
CA LEU A 41 -14.45 3.97 9.74
C LEU A 41 -15.20 4.01 8.42
N SER A 42 -16.53 3.99 8.46
CA SER A 42 -17.37 4.04 7.25
C SER A 42 -17.14 5.32 6.43
N ARG A 43 -16.99 6.47 7.10
CA ARG A 43 -16.70 7.76 6.43
C ARG A 43 -15.32 7.73 5.78
N TYR A 44 -14.32 7.21 6.47
CA TYR A 44 -12.97 7.08 5.92
C TYR A 44 -12.96 6.18 4.69
N LEU A 45 -13.59 4.99 4.78
CA LEU A 45 -13.65 4.05 3.67
C LEU A 45 -14.34 4.65 2.44
N ALA A 46 -15.47 5.31 2.63
CA ALA A 46 -16.22 5.94 1.53
C ALA A 46 -15.40 7.03 0.82
N ARG A 47 -14.65 7.84 1.57
CA ARG A 47 -13.82 8.91 1.02
C ARG A 47 -12.55 8.38 0.37
N SER A 48 -11.87 7.43 1.03
CA SER A 48 -10.52 6.99 0.64
C SER A 48 -10.53 5.91 -0.45
N PHE A 49 -11.66 5.22 -0.62
CA PHE A 49 -11.81 4.11 -1.56
C PHE A 49 -13.02 4.32 -2.50
N SER A 50 -13.29 5.56 -2.91
CA SER A 50 -14.30 5.83 -3.92
C SER A 50 -13.84 5.32 -5.29
N VAL A 51 -14.76 4.79 -6.09
CA VAL A 51 -14.46 4.29 -7.44
C VAL A 51 -13.89 5.39 -8.31
N GLU A 52 -14.45 6.61 -8.22
CA GLU A 52 -13.97 7.74 -9.02
C GLU A 52 -12.54 8.15 -8.62
N GLY A 53 -12.25 8.30 -7.34
CA GLY A 53 -10.89 8.63 -6.87
C GLY A 53 -9.86 7.57 -7.24
N ILE A 54 -10.23 6.28 -7.23
CA ILE A 54 -9.34 5.20 -7.71
C ILE A 54 -9.15 5.29 -9.22
N ARG A 55 -10.21 5.57 -10.00
CA ARG A 55 -10.12 5.74 -11.46
C ARG A 55 -9.19 6.89 -11.83
N GLU A 56 -9.36 8.05 -11.18
CA GLU A 56 -8.50 9.21 -11.37
C GLU A 56 -7.04 8.89 -11.04
N ALA A 57 -6.79 8.20 -9.91
CA ALA A 57 -5.45 7.81 -9.50
C ALA A 57 -4.80 6.84 -10.51
N ILE A 58 -5.54 5.85 -11.04
CA ILE A 58 -5.02 4.93 -12.05
C ILE A 58 -4.71 5.67 -13.37
N ALA A 59 -5.49 6.69 -13.72
CA ALA A 59 -5.29 7.49 -14.92
C ALA A 59 -4.13 8.49 -14.80
N ASP A 60 -3.67 8.78 -13.59
CA ASP A 60 -2.53 9.67 -13.33
C ASP A 60 -1.20 9.01 -13.77
N GLY A 61 -0.47 9.66 -14.65
CA GLY A 61 0.83 9.17 -15.16
C GLY A 61 1.92 9.04 -14.10
N GLY A 62 1.78 9.72 -12.95
CA GLY A 62 2.68 9.63 -11.80
C GLY A 62 2.34 8.49 -10.82
N VAL A 63 1.31 7.68 -11.13
CA VAL A 63 0.80 6.61 -10.27
C VAL A 63 0.98 5.23 -10.93
N THR A 64 1.31 4.25 -10.13
CA THR A 64 1.21 2.82 -10.47
C THR A 64 0.40 2.11 -9.40
N MET A 65 -0.67 1.43 -9.80
CA MET A 65 -1.34 0.46 -8.96
C MET A 65 -1.07 -0.94 -9.50
N LEU A 66 -0.59 -1.83 -8.62
CA LEU A 66 -0.38 -3.25 -8.90
C LEU A 66 -1.44 -4.05 -8.17
N VAL A 67 -2.07 -4.98 -8.86
CA VAL A 67 -3.04 -5.92 -8.29
C VAL A 67 -2.49 -7.34 -8.36
N VAL A 68 -2.72 -8.10 -7.30
CA VAL A 68 -2.41 -9.53 -7.25
C VAL A 68 -3.70 -10.31 -7.36
N GLU A 69 -3.74 -11.25 -8.27
CA GLU A 69 -4.89 -12.13 -8.52
C GLU A 69 -4.54 -13.58 -8.22
N ASP A 70 -5.46 -14.28 -7.59
CA ASP A 70 -5.37 -15.73 -7.42
C ASP A 70 -5.66 -16.47 -8.75
N PRO A 71 -5.53 -17.81 -8.80
CA PRO A 71 -5.78 -18.58 -10.02
C PRO A 71 -7.22 -18.48 -10.54
N GLU A 72 -8.16 -18.15 -9.66
CA GLU A 72 -9.57 -17.98 -9.98
C GLU A 72 -9.87 -16.55 -10.49
N GLY A 73 -8.86 -15.66 -10.52
CA GLY A 73 -8.96 -14.28 -10.96
C GLY A 73 -9.50 -13.31 -9.90
N SER A 74 -9.55 -13.74 -8.64
CA SER A 74 -9.97 -12.86 -7.54
C SER A 74 -8.80 -11.99 -7.08
N ALA A 75 -9.04 -10.69 -6.90
CA ALA A 75 -8.04 -9.76 -6.37
C ALA A 75 -7.83 -9.99 -4.87
N ILE A 76 -6.57 -10.29 -4.47
CA ILE A 76 -6.18 -10.70 -3.11
C ILE A 76 -5.18 -9.76 -2.45
N ALA A 77 -4.56 -8.87 -3.20
CA ALA A 77 -3.61 -7.88 -2.68
C ALA A 77 -3.44 -6.74 -3.67
N TYR A 78 -2.96 -5.60 -3.21
CA TYR A 78 -2.56 -4.52 -4.10
C TYR A 78 -1.52 -3.60 -3.48
N GLY A 79 -0.75 -2.94 -4.35
CA GLY A 79 0.17 -1.86 -4.02
C GLY A 79 -0.18 -0.60 -4.80
N TYR A 80 -0.15 0.56 -4.15
CA TYR A 80 -0.33 1.87 -4.75
C TYR A 80 0.93 2.70 -4.55
N VAL A 81 1.61 3.01 -5.63
CA VAL A 81 2.87 3.77 -5.66
C VAL A 81 2.67 5.06 -6.46
N ARG A 82 3.15 6.18 -5.94
CA ARG A 82 3.06 7.48 -6.63
C ARG A 82 4.34 8.29 -6.55
N GLU A 83 4.48 9.27 -7.44
CA GLU A 83 5.50 10.31 -7.35
C GLU A 83 5.38 11.10 -6.04
N SER A 84 6.51 11.42 -5.44
CA SER A 84 6.58 12.19 -4.20
C SER A 84 7.62 13.30 -4.33
N PRO A 85 7.28 14.41 -5.00
CA PRO A 85 8.23 15.51 -5.24
C PRO A 85 8.69 16.20 -3.95
N ASP A 86 7.83 16.18 -2.91
CA ASP A 86 8.12 16.77 -1.60
C ASP A 86 8.00 15.71 -0.50
N PRO A 87 8.97 14.77 -0.40
CA PRO A 87 8.92 13.72 0.61
C PRO A 87 9.08 14.29 2.02
N PRO A 88 8.62 13.56 3.07
CA PRO A 88 8.78 13.99 4.45
C PRO A 88 10.25 14.16 4.84
N SER A 89 10.49 15.00 5.85
CA SER A 89 11.80 15.14 6.47
C SER A 89 12.33 13.77 6.94
N GLY A 90 13.58 13.47 6.62
CA GLY A 90 14.22 12.18 6.88
C GLY A 90 14.28 11.25 5.67
N VAL A 91 13.41 11.44 4.68
CA VAL A 91 13.52 10.74 3.38
C VAL A 91 14.57 11.50 2.54
N THR A 92 15.65 10.84 2.20
CA THR A 92 16.77 11.44 1.46
C THR A 92 16.95 10.75 0.10
N GLY A 93 16.93 11.55 -0.95
CA GLY A 93 17.07 11.11 -2.35
C GLY A 93 16.74 12.25 -3.29
N ASN A 94 17.02 12.05 -4.58
CA ASN A 94 16.74 13.06 -5.61
C ASN A 94 15.39 12.81 -6.29
N HIS A 95 14.95 11.55 -6.32
CA HIS A 95 13.69 11.15 -6.91
C HIS A 95 13.00 10.13 -6.00
N ALA A 96 12.05 10.61 -5.21
CA ALA A 96 11.33 9.80 -4.23
C ALA A 96 9.98 9.34 -4.77
N LEU A 97 9.64 8.08 -4.53
CA LEU A 97 8.29 7.55 -4.68
C LEU A 97 7.73 7.15 -3.33
N GLU A 98 6.41 7.28 -3.19
CA GLU A 98 5.67 6.86 -1.99
C GLU A 98 4.87 5.59 -2.28
N ILE A 99 4.95 4.60 -1.38
CA ILE A 99 3.96 3.53 -1.29
C ILE A 99 2.82 4.04 -0.42
N VAL A 100 1.75 4.49 -1.05
CA VAL A 100 0.58 5.09 -0.38
C VAL A 100 -0.28 4.03 0.31
N ARG A 101 -0.41 2.86 -0.33
CA ARG A 101 -1.18 1.72 0.17
C ARG A 101 -0.52 0.43 -0.20
N PHE A 102 -0.52 -0.50 0.73
CA PHE A 102 0.03 -1.84 0.53
C PHE A 102 -0.73 -2.82 1.42
N TYR A 103 -1.57 -3.63 0.82
CA TYR A 103 -2.44 -4.55 1.55
C TYR A 103 -2.46 -5.93 0.93
N VAL A 104 -2.46 -6.95 1.79
CA VAL A 104 -2.58 -8.36 1.42
C VAL A 104 -3.69 -8.96 2.26
N ASP A 105 -4.62 -9.67 1.62
CA ASP A 105 -5.69 -10.39 2.29
C ASP A 105 -5.11 -11.31 3.39
N ALA A 106 -5.71 -11.28 4.57
CA ALA A 106 -5.22 -12.01 5.74
C ALA A 106 -5.07 -13.51 5.47
N VAL A 107 -5.98 -14.10 4.69
CA VAL A 107 -5.92 -15.52 4.33
C VAL A 107 -4.75 -15.85 3.39
N CYS A 108 -4.16 -14.86 2.74
CA CYS A 108 -3.03 -14.98 1.83
C CYS A 108 -1.69 -14.59 2.47
N GLN A 109 -1.69 -14.07 3.69
CA GLN A 109 -0.48 -13.70 4.40
C GLN A 109 0.39 -14.93 4.74
N GLY A 110 1.70 -14.72 4.86
CA GLY A 110 2.65 -15.81 5.11
C GLY A 110 2.89 -16.75 3.93
N ARG A 111 2.30 -16.48 2.76
CA ARG A 111 2.43 -17.30 1.54
C ARG A 111 3.32 -16.68 0.47
N GLY A 112 4.06 -15.62 0.81
CA GLY A 112 4.98 -14.94 -0.11
C GLY A 112 4.34 -13.86 -0.98
N VAL A 113 3.01 -13.69 -0.96
CA VAL A 113 2.29 -12.69 -1.78
C VAL A 113 2.80 -11.29 -1.52
N GLY A 114 2.90 -10.88 -0.25
CA GLY A 114 3.39 -9.54 0.12
C GLY A 114 4.83 -9.29 -0.35
N ALA A 115 5.73 -10.26 -0.16
CA ALA A 115 7.12 -10.12 -0.59
C ALA A 115 7.24 -10.01 -2.12
N ALA A 116 6.44 -10.78 -2.87
CA ALA A 116 6.42 -10.71 -4.33
C ALA A 116 5.86 -9.35 -4.81
N LEU A 117 4.74 -8.89 -4.23
CA LEU A 117 4.15 -7.59 -4.57
C LEU A 117 5.12 -6.44 -4.25
N MET A 118 5.80 -6.47 -3.09
CA MET A 118 6.78 -5.43 -2.73
C MET A 118 7.93 -5.39 -3.74
N LYS A 119 8.43 -6.55 -4.16
CA LYS A 119 9.49 -6.61 -5.19
C LYS A 119 9.05 -5.97 -6.51
N GLU A 120 7.81 -6.18 -6.94
CA GLU A 120 7.30 -5.55 -8.16
C GLU A 120 7.07 -4.04 -7.97
N CYS A 121 6.62 -3.57 -6.80
CA CYS A 121 6.54 -2.13 -6.50
C CYS A 121 7.93 -1.46 -6.56
N LEU A 122 8.95 -2.07 -5.95
CA LEU A 122 10.32 -1.55 -5.96
C LEU A 122 10.95 -1.59 -7.35
N LYS A 123 10.66 -2.62 -8.12
CA LYS A 123 11.09 -2.74 -9.52
C LYS A 123 10.46 -1.66 -10.40
N ASP A 124 9.15 -1.42 -10.24
CA ASP A 124 8.47 -0.31 -10.92
C ASP A 124 9.10 1.04 -10.57
N ALA A 125 9.31 1.30 -9.28
CA ALA A 125 9.95 2.53 -8.82
C ALA A 125 11.35 2.71 -9.43
N LYS A 126 12.16 1.67 -9.44
CA LYS A 126 13.50 1.70 -10.05
C LYS A 126 13.45 1.95 -11.56
N ASN A 127 12.51 1.33 -12.27
CA ASN A 127 12.32 1.54 -13.71
C ASN A 127 11.87 2.97 -14.04
N ARG A 128 11.23 3.65 -13.10
CA ARG A 128 10.85 5.06 -13.19
C ARG A 128 11.99 6.01 -12.80
N GLY A 129 13.15 5.49 -12.41
CA GLY A 129 14.34 6.26 -12.05
C GLY A 129 14.35 6.75 -10.61
N ALA A 130 13.49 6.22 -9.74
CA ALA A 130 13.53 6.54 -8.31
C ALA A 130 14.82 6.03 -7.68
N ASP A 131 15.36 6.80 -6.74
CA ASP A 131 16.52 6.43 -5.91
C ASP A 131 16.14 6.14 -4.45
N VAL A 132 14.90 6.47 -4.08
CA VAL A 132 14.33 6.17 -2.76
C VAL A 132 12.83 5.89 -2.85
N VAL A 133 12.38 4.91 -2.07
CA VAL A 133 10.96 4.64 -1.84
C VAL A 133 10.67 4.78 -0.36
N TRP A 134 9.57 5.45 -0.01
CA TRP A 134 9.15 5.63 1.36
C TRP A 134 7.68 5.29 1.56
N LEU A 135 7.29 5.10 2.80
CA LEU A 135 5.94 4.82 3.22
C LEU A 135 5.68 5.33 4.63
N GLN A 136 4.40 5.49 4.96
CA GLN A 136 3.93 5.79 6.31
C GLN A 136 3.22 4.57 6.87
N VAL A 137 3.55 4.18 8.10
CA VAL A 137 2.99 3.00 8.76
C VAL A 137 2.70 3.27 10.23
N TRP A 138 1.55 2.83 10.70
CA TRP A 138 1.14 2.98 12.08
C TRP A 138 2.12 2.30 13.04
N LYS A 139 2.56 3.03 14.06
CA LYS A 139 3.57 2.54 15.02
C LYS A 139 3.10 1.32 15.80
N GLU A 140 1.79 1.22 16.08
CA GLU A 140 1.20 0.12 16.82
C GLU A 140 0.78 -1.07 15.93
N ALA A 141 1.33 -1.14 14.69
CA ALA A 141 1.19 -2.27 13.80
C ALA A 141 2.52 -3.02 13.65
N PRO A 142 3.00 -3.74 14.69
CA PRO A 142 4.33 -4.37 14.68
C PRO A 142 4.49 -5.41 13.56
N TRP A 143 3.40 -6.05 13.13
CA TRP A 143 3.42 -6.97 11.98
C TRP A 143 3.76 -6.26 10.66
N ALA A 144 3.22 -5.05 10.44
CA ALA A 144 3.49 -4.25 9.25
C ALA A 144 4.90 -3.65 9.30
N VAL A 145 5.28 -3.03 10.41
CA VAL A 145 6.63 -2.49 10.63
C VAL A 145 7.68 -3.59 10.44
N GLY A 146 7.46 -4.78 11.01
CA GLY A 146 8.35 -5.92 10.86
C GLY A 146 8.43 -6.44 9.42
N PHE A 147 7.32 -6.40 8.67
CA PHE A 147 7.32 -6.75 7.25
C PHE A 147 8.19 -5.78 6.45
N TYR A 148 8.02 -4.47 6.61
CA TYR A 148 8.82 -3.48 5.90
C TYR A 148 10.29 -3.54 6.29
N ALA A 149 10.60 -3.77 7.56
CA ALA A 149 11.99 -3.95 8.00
C ALA A 149 12.66 -5.17 7.32
N ARG A 150 11.94 -6.29 7.14
CA ARG A 150 12.44 -7.46 6.39
C ARG A 150 12.59 -7.19 4.89
N MET A 151 11.96 -6.14 4.37
CA MET A 151 12.13 -5.67 2.98
C MET A 151 13.17 -4.56 2.87
N ASP A 152 14.01 -4.38 3.91
CA ASP A 152 15.09 -3.40 4.03
C ASP A 152 14.65 -1.94 4.09
N PHE A 153 13.43 -1.67 4.55
CA PHE A 153 13.03 -0.32 4.94
C PHE A 153 13.50 -0.02 6.35
N SER A 154 13.92 1.21 6.59
CA SER A 154 14.34 1.70 7.91
C SER A 154 13.47 2.87 8.34
N VAL A 155 13.24 3.02 9.64
CA VAL A 155 12.54 4.19 10.20
C VAL A 155 13.45 5.41 10.04
N VAL A 156 12.95 6.44 9.37
CA VAL A 156 13.69 7.69 9.09
C VAL A 156 13.00 8.92 9.69
N GLY A 157 11.78 8.77 10.21
CA GLY A 157 11.02 9.85 10.80
C GLY A 157 9.67 9.39 11.33
N SER A 158 8.83 10.35 11.65
CA SER A 158 7.44 10.13 12.07
C SER A 158 6.53 11.23 11.53
N ALA A 159 5.25 10.91 11.39
CA ALA A 159 4.23 11.86 10.96
C ALA A 159 2.90 11.56 11.65
N PRO A 160 2.04 12.55 11.86
CA PRO A 160 0.69 12.32 12.33
C PRO A 160 -0.15 11.63 11.24
N PHE A 161 -1.05 10.76 11.68
CA PHE A 161 -2.10 10.19 10.84
C PHE A 161 -3.46 10.65 11.39
N TYR A 162 -4.27 11.25 10.53
CA TYR A 162 -5.58 11.77 10.91
C TYR A 162 -6.68 10.81 10.51
N PHE A 163 -7.46 10.36 11.49
CA PHE A 163 -8.62 9.51 11.30
C PHE A 163 -9.83 10.15 12.00
N GLY A 164 -10.65 10.88 11.25
CA GLY A 164 -11.67 11.75 11.83
C GLY A 164 -11.04 12.76 12.80
N ASP A 165 -11.53 12.80 14.05
CA ASP A 165 -10.99 13.64 15.12
C ASP A 165 -9.81 12.98 15.88
N GLN A 166 -9.47 11.75 15.54
CA GLN A 166 -8.35 11.04 16.13
C GLN A 166 -7.05 11.34 15.40
N VAL A 167 -5.98 11.53 16.14
CA VAL A 167 -4.63 11.71 15.60
C VAL A 167 -3.77 10.54 16.07
N GLY A 168 -3.37 9.70 15.11
CA GLY A 168 -2.38 8.65 15.33
C GLY A 168 -0.97 9.17 15.12
N ASP A 169 0.01 8.35 15.48
CA ASP A 169 1.43 8.60 15.25
C ASP A 169 2.01 7.45 14.43
N ASP A 170 2.52 7.78 13.25
CA ASP A 170 3.04 6.82 12.30
C ASP A 170 4.56 6.92 12.18
N HIS A 171 5.21 5.81 11.84
CA HIS A 171 6.57 5.84 11.34
C HIS A 171 6.58 6.25 9.87
N ILE A 172 7.57 7.07 9.50
CA ILE A 172 8.04 7.17 8.12
C ILE A 172 9.16 6.16 7.96
N MET A 173 9.00 5.25 7.01
CA MET A 173 10.04 4.27 6.67
C MET A 173 10.48 4.47 5.23
N ALA A 174 11.78 4.33 4.96
CA ALA A 174 12.33 4.52 3.63
C ALA A 174 13.37 3.45 3.29
N LYS A 175 13.54 3.23 1.99
CA LYS A 175 14.53 2.32 1.40
C LYS A 175 15.17 3.00 0.21
N SER A 176 16.52 3.04 0.20
CA SER A 176 17.29 3.40 -1.00
C SER A 176 17.25 2.27 -2.03
N LEU A 177 17.18 2.59 -3.32
CA LEU A 177 17.07 1.64 -4.43
C LEU A 177 18.41 1.38 -5.14
#